data_e556b154ee8f7368efc548a59f643f6b
#
_entry.id   e556b154ee8f7368efc548a59f643f6b
#
_cell.length_a   1.000
_cell.length_b   1.000
_cell.length_c   1.000
_cell.angle_alpha   90.00
_cell.angle_beta   90.00
_cell.angle_gamma   90.00
#
_symmetry.space_group_name_H-M   'P 1'
#
loop_
_entity.id
_entity.type
_entity.pdbx_description
1 polymer ?
#
loop_
_entity_poly.entity_id
_entity_poly.type
_entity_poly.pdbx_seq_one_letter_code
_entity_poly.pdbx_strand_id
1 'polypeptide(L)'
;LIIQGVAGSGKTSIALHRIAYLLYAQKGEITSKDILIISPNKVFADYISNVLPELGEETVPETSMEQILSGVLNNKYKYQNFFEQVTELLEKPTPGFIERIQYKASFDFISQLEKFILHMENHYFKATDVKLTKHITVPAEFIDEQFRRFNRYPMRQRFETMTDYILEMMTLKHYFKVTTTERNLLKKEIQKMFAGNNALQVYKDFFMWSGKPEMFKTHKNRTLEYADLAPLAYLHVALEGLPAPSRIKHLLIDEMQDYSPIQYKMIQKLYSCRKTILGDACQSVNPYGSSTAEMIQKAFVTGKVMKLCKSYRSTFEISNFAQRIQANEDLEAIARHGDAPTVLSFKNPEEELSAISGIITTFKKSNYKSLGIICKTEVQAQEITERLKSHTDNLYFLSHQSTAFAKGIIITSSHMAKGLEFDEVIIPQTNASNYNTLIDKSMFYVAATRAMHRLTITYWDKPSRFIPFPNPYTRQSTPGNGNNPPAP
;
A
#
# COMPACT_ATOMS: atom_id res chain seq x y z
N LEU A 1 -15.08 -9.83 1.23
CA LEU A 1 -15.35 -9.16 2.49
C LEU A 1 -14.34 -8.02 2.67
N ILE A 2 -14.82 -6.83 3.01
CA ILE A 2 -14.00 -5.67 3.36
C ILE A 2 -14.22 -5.41 4.85
N ILE A 3 -13.15 -5.41 5.65
CA ILE A 3 -13.21 -5.18 7.10
C ILE A 3 -12.50 -3.85 7.37
N GLN A 4 -13.28 -2.82 7.60
CA GLN A 4 -12.78 -1.55 8.10
C GLN A 4 -12.79 -1.57 9.63
N GLY A 5 -11.64 -1.47 10.24
CA GLY A 5 -11.54 -1.46 11.70
C GLY A 5 -10.69 -0.31 12.19
N VAL A 6 -11.05 0.26 13.33
CA VAL A 6 -10.26 1.30 13.99
C VAL A 6 -8.92 0.75 14.48
N ALA A 7 -8.00 1.63 14.85
CA ALA A 7 -6.75 1.26 15.50
C ALA A 7 -7.01 0.33 16.69
N GLY A 8 -6.30 -0.80 16.76
CA GLY A 8 -6.45 -1.73 17.87
C GLY A 8 -7.75 -2.54 17.93
N SER A 9 -8.53 -2.60 16.84
CA SER A 9 -9.79 -3.37 16.80
C SER A 9 -9.60 -4.88 16.56
N GLY A 10 -8.38 -5.38 16.48
CA GLY A 10 -8.10 -6.81 16.28
C GLY A 10 -8.28 -7.29 14.83
N LYS A 11 -8.24 -6.38 13.83
CA LYS A 11 -8.37 -6.72 12.39
C LYS A 11 -7.48 -7.89 11.99
N THR A 12 -6.22 -7.82 12.32
CA THR A 12 -5.21 -8.83 12.03
C THR A 12 -5.56 -10.18 12.64
N SER A 13 -5.92 -10.20 13.92
CA SER A 13 -6.34 -11.44 14.59
C SER A 13 -7.56 -12.06 13.92
N ILE A 14 -8.57 -11.26 13.57
CA ILE A 14 -9.75 -11.73 12.83
C ILE A 14 -9.36 -12.32 11.47
N ALA A 15 -8.41 -11.68 10.77
CA ALA A 15 -7.94 -12.18 9.49
C ALA A 15 -7.25 -13.53 9.61
N LEU A 16 -6.39 -13.70 10.61
CA LEU A 16 -5.66 -14.96 10.87
C LEU A 16 -6.61 -16.10 11.28
N HIS A 17 -7.52 -15.83 12.21
CA HIS A 17 -8.56 -16.80 12.56
C HIS A 17 -9.45 -17.16 11.38
N ARG A 18 -9.71 -16.20 10.47
CA ARG A 18 -10.44 -16.48 9.25
C ARG A 18 -9.65 -17.38 8.30
N ILE A 19 -8.34 -17.19 8.17
CA ILE A 19 -7.48 -18.09 7.38
C ILE A 19 -7.50 -19.49 7.98
N ALA A 20 -7.26 -19.62 9.28
CA ALA A 20 -7.30 -20.92 9.98
C ALA A 20 -8.68 -21.60 9.81
N TYR A 21 -9.76 -20.83 9.95
CA TYR A 21 -11.11 -21.35 9.69
C TYR A 21 -11.29 -21.84 8.25
N LEU A 22 -10.80 -21.11 7.24
CA LEU A 22 -10.90 -21.52 5.84
C LEU A 22 -10.12 -22.81 5.58
N LEU A 23 -8.91 -22.94 6.11
CA LEU A 23 -8.09 -24.14 6.01
C LEU A 23 -8.76 -25.35 6.68
N TYR A 24 -9.35 -25.14 7.85
CA TYR A 24 -10.09 -26.19 8.56
C TYR A 24 -11.40 -26.56 7.87
N ALA A 25 -12.25 -25.58 7.56
CA ALA A 25 -13.62 -25.80 7.03
C ALA A 25 -13.62 -26.33 5.58
N GLN A 26 -12.56 -26.04 4.82
CA GLN A 26 -12.41 -26.49 3.42
C GLN A 26 -11.21 -27.43 3.27
N LYS A 27 -10.97 -28.25 4.30
CA LYS A 27 -9.90 -29.26 4.32
C LYS A 27 -10.05 -30.21 3.13
N GLY A 28 -8.99 -30.32 2.33
CA GLY A 28 -8.98 -31.09 1.08
C GLY A 28 -9.31 -30.28 -0.17
N GLU A 29 -9.93 -29.10 -0.04
CA GLU A 29 -10.19 -28.19 -1.16
C GLU A 29 -9.23 -27.00 -1.18
N ILE A 30 -8.86 -26.46 0.00
CA ILE A 30 -7.94 -25.34 0.16
C ILE A 30 -6.78 -25.77 1.06
N THR A 31 -5.57 -25.45 0.61
CA THR A 31 -4.33 -25.61 1.35
C THR A 31 -3.70 -24.26 1.63
N SER A 32 -2.68 -24.20 2.49
CA SER A 32 -1.91 -22.97 2.76
C SER A 32 -1.37 -22.33 1.48
N LYS A 33 -0.99 -23.12 0.47
CA LYS A 33 -0.48 -22.69 -0.83
C LYS A 33 -1.54 -22.06 -1.75
N ASP A 34 -2.83 -22.29 -1.47
CA ASP A 34 -3.96 -21.71 -2.21
C ASP A 34 -4.39 -20.33 -1.66
N ILE A 35 -3.78 -19.90 -0.54
CA ILE A 35 -4.03 -18.61 0.09
C ILE A 35 -2.81 -17.72 -0.14
N LEU A 36 -3.02 -16.43 -0.43
CA LEU A 36 -1.96 -15.45 -0.56
C LEU A 36 -2.29 -14.22 0.28
N ILE A 37 -1.29 -13.74 1.04
CA ILE A 37 -1.39 -12.51 1.82
C ILE A 37 -0.64 -11.39 1.07
N ILE A 38 -1.30 -10.26 0.88
CA ILE A 38 -0.67 -9.03 0.37
C ILE A 38 -0.55 -8.05 1.54
N SER A 39 0.69 -7.70 1.89
CA SER A 39 1.02 -6.75 2.95
C SER A 39 2.10 -5.77 2.49
N PRO A 40 2.04 -4.49 2.88
CA PRO A 40 3.10 -3.53 2.57
C PRO A 40 4.35 -3.72 3.44
N ASN A 41 4.24 -4.43 4.57
CA ASN A 41 5.30 -4.53 5.58
C ASN A 41 5.78 -5.97 5.81
N LYS A 42 7.05 -6.24 5.52
CA LYS A 42 7.69 -7.54 5.75
C LYS A 42 7.72 -7.96 7.22
N VAL A 43 7.79 -7.00 8.16
CA VAL A 43 7.78 -7.29 9.60
C VAL A 43 6.42 -7.86 10.03
N PHE A 44 5.34 -7.41 9.38
CA PHE A 44 4.02 -7.98 9.57
C PHE A 44 3.91 -9.41 9.05
N ALA A 45 4.60 -9.70 7.94
CA ALA A 45 4.77 -11.03 7.37
C ALA A 45 5.34 -12.02 8.38
N ASP A 46 6.43 -11.62 9.00
CA ASP A 46 7.11 -12.41 10.01
C ASP A 46 6.20 -12.71 11.23
N TYR A 47 5.43 -11.71 11.66
CA TYR A 47 4.44 -11.89 12.72
C TYR A 47 3.37 -12.93 12.35
N ILE A 48 2.79 -12.84 11.14
CA ILE A 48 1.77 -13.79 10.66
C ILE A 48 2.35 -15.20 10.53
N SER A 49 3.57 -15.32 10.01
CA SER A 49 4.25 -16.60 9.85
C SER A 49 4.46 -17.33 11.17
N ASN A 50 4.56 -16.61 12.28
CA ASN A 50 4.71 -17.18 13.61
C ASN A 50 3.37 -17.52 14.26
N VAL A 51 2.30 -16.76 14.01
CA VAL A 51 0.99 -16.96 14.65
C VAL A 51 0.20 -18.12 14.04
N LEU A 52 0.25 -18.35 12.72
CA LEU A 52 -0.46 -19.46 12.08
C LEU A 52 -0.02 -20.85 12.62
N PRO A 53 1.28 -21.14 12.81
CA PRO A 53 1.72 -22.37 13.46
C PRO A 53 1.23 -22.52 14.90
N GLU A 54 1.10 -21.43 15.67
CA GLU A 54 0.50 -21.46 17.01
C GLU A 54 -0.99 -21.87 16.98
N LEU A 55 -1.68 -21.61 15.87
CA LEU A 55 -3.06 -22.05 15.60
C LEU A 55 -3.12 -23.47 14.99
N GLY A 56 -1.99 -24.16 14.83
CA GLY A 56 -1.90 -25.50 14.28
C GLY A 56 -1.95 -25.57 12.75
N GLU A 57 -1.75 -24.44 12.07
CA GLU A 57 -1.81 -24.34 10.62
C GLU A 57 -0.42 -24.15 9.98
N GLU A 58 -0.28 -24.54 8.71
CA GLU A 58 0.93 -24.28 7.93
C GLU A 58 1.08 -22.78 7.60
N THR A 59 2.32 -22.36 7.35
CA THR A 59 2.61 -21.00 6.89
C THR A 59 1.97 -20.72 5.54
N VAL A 60 1.43 -19.53 5.37
CA VAL A 60 0.77 -19.04 4.15
C VAL A 60 1.73 -18.14 3.37
N PRO A 61 1.83 -18.28 2.04
CA PRO A 61 2.63 -17.39 1.20
C PRO A 61 2.24 -15.93 1.36
N GLU A 62 3.24 -15.07 1.39
CA GLU A 62 3.07 -13.63 1.46
C GLU A 62 3.85 -12.91 0.37
N THR A 63 3.35 -11.74 -0.03
CA THR A 63 3.95 -10.90 -1.06
C THR A 63 3.59 -9.43 -0.84
N SER A 64 4.36 -8.53 -1.46
CA SER A 64 4.00 -7.11 -1.54
C SER A 64 3.32 -6.77 -2.88
N MET A 65 2.64 -5.62 -2.91
CA MET A 65 2.05 -5.10 -4.14
C MET A 65 3.12 -4.87 -5.22
N GLU A 66 4.28 -4.36 -4.82
CA GLU A 66 5.39 -4.11 -5.73
C GLU A 66 5.93 -5.39 -6.37
N GLN A 67 6.04 -6.47 -5.60
CA GLN A 67 6.50 -7.76 -6.11
C GLN A 67 5.53 -8.32 -7.15
N ILE A 68 4.21 -8.22 -6.88
CA ILE A 68 3.17 -8.63 -7.84
C ILE A 68 3.29 -7.82 -9.13
N LEU A 69 3.30 -6.49 -9.04
CA LEU A 69 3.30 -5.60 -10.19
C LEU A 69 4.62 -5.70 -10.98
N SER A 70 5.75 -5.83 -10.29
CA SER A 70 7.05 -6.04 -10.91
C SER A 70 7.11 -7.38 -11.64
N GLY A 71 6.53 -8.43 -11.06
CA GLY A 71 6.37 -9.74 -11.71
C GLY A 71 5.55 -9.64 -13.01
N VAL A 72 4.42 -8.92 -13.01
CA VAL A 72 3.63 -8.64 -14.22
C VAL A 72 4.46 -7.94 -15.29
N LEU A 73 5.38 -7.05 -14.89
CA LEU A 73 6.29 -6.32 -15.78
C LEU A 73 7.57 -7.12 -16.12
N ASN A 74 7.63 -8.41 -15.77
CA ASN A 74 8.80 -9.28 -15.96
C ASN A 74 10.09 -8.73 -15.33
N ASN A 75 9.98 -7.99 -14.23
CA ASN A 75 11.08 -7.36 -13.49
C ASN A 75 11.98 -6.44 -14.33
N LYS A 76 11.44 -5.83 -15.39
CA LYS A 76 12.21 -5.03 -16.36
C LYS A 76 12.57 -3.64 -15.90
N TYR A 77 11.86 -3.08 -14.92
CA TYR A 77 11.96 -1.67 -14.57
C TYR A 77 12.50 -1.48 -13.17
N LYS A 78 13.32 -0.46 -12.99
CA LYS A 78 13.68 0.04 -11.66
C LYS A 78 12.58 1.00 -11.19
N TYR A 79 12.16 0.87 -9.95
CA TYR A 79 11.10 1.67 -9.37
C TYR A 79 11.41 2.00 -7.91
N GLN A 80 10.86 3.12 -7.46
CA GLN A 80 10.79 3.52 -6.07
C GLN A 80 9.81 2.59 -5.34
N ASN A 81 10.17 2.05 -4.19
CA ASN A 81 9.23 1.28 -3.37
C ASN A 81 8.27 2.20 -2.59
N PHE A 82 7.27 1.62 -1.94
CA PHE A 82 6.27 2.37 -1.19
C PHE A 82 6.88 3.23 -0.07
N PHE A 83 7.82 2.66 0.69
CA PHE A 83 8.46 3.37 1.80
C PHE A 83 9.36 4.52 1.32
N GLU A 84 10.06 4.34 0.20
CA GLU A 84 10.85 5.41 -0.44
C GLU A 84 9.96 6.57 -0.90
N GLN A 85 8.77 6.28 -1.46
CA GLN A 85 7.79 7.33 -1.81
C GLN A 85 7.30 8.08 -0.59
N VAL A 86 6.97 7.38 0.51
CA VAL A 86 6.52 8.01 1.75
C VAL A 86 7.64 8.85 2.37
N THR A 87 8.88 8.34 2.38
CA THR A 87 10.05 9.09 2.87
C THR A 87 10.25 10.38 2.06
N GLU A 88 10.15 10.32 0.73
CA GLU A 88 10.27 11.50 -0.13
C GLU A 88 9.15 12.52 0.14
N LEU A 89 7.92 12.06 0.36
CA LEU A 89 6.80 12.92 0.75
C LEU A 89 7.01 13.61 2.10
N LEU A 90 7.70 12.96 3.03
CA LEU A 90 7.96 13.51 4.37
C LEU A 90 9.16 14.47 4.41
N GLU A 91 10.21 14.16 3.65
CA GLU A 91 11.48 14.88 3.70
C GLU A 91 11.61 15.97 2.62
N LYS A 92 11.05 15.73 1.44
CA LYS A 92 11.20 16.59 0.26
C LYS A 92 9.89 16.76 -0.51
N PRO A 93 8.80 17.15 0.15
CA PRO A 93 7.51 17.32 -0.52
C PRO A 93 7.59 18.43 -1.56
N THR A 94 7.43 18.10 -2.82
CA THR A 94 7.27 19.10 -3.89
C THR A 94 5.82 19.11 -4.38
N PRO A 95 5.22 20.27 -4.69
CA PRO A 95 3.85 20.32 -5.18
C PRO A 95 3.60 19.40 -6.38
N GLY A 96 4.50 19.39 -7.37
CA GLY A 96 4.37 18.54 -8.54
C GLY A 96 4.48 17.04 -8.25
N PHE A 97 5.23 16.61 -7.21
CA PHE A 97 5.29 15.22 -6.78
C PHE A 97 3.98 14.79 -6.13
N ILE A 98 3.44 15.62 -5.25
CA ILE A 98 2.13 15.39 -4.62
C ILE A 98 1.03 15.31 -5.69
N GLU A 99 1.02 16.25 -6.64
CA GLU A 99 0.03 16.31 -7.72
C GLU A 99 0.07 15.03 -8.60
N ARG A 100 1.27 14.53 -8.94
CA ARG A 100 1.41 13.29 -9.70
C ARG A 100 0.84 12.07 -8.95
N ILE A 101 1.07 11.97 -7.63
CA ILE A 101 0.52 10.89 -6.80
C ILE A 101 -1.01 10.99 -6.76
N GLN A 102 -1.56 12.17 -6.47
CA GLN A 102 -3.02 12.41 -6.42
C GLN A 102 -3.69 12.10 -7.75
N TYR A 103 -3.11 12.57 -8.85
CA TYR A 103 -3.65 12.33 -10.18
C TYR A 103 -3.70 10.83 -10.50
N LYS A 104 -2.60 10.10 -10.31
CA LYS A 104 -2.49 8.66 -10.59
C LYS A 104 -3.33 7.79 -9.64
N ALA A 105 -3.72 8.32 -8.48
CA ALA A 105 -4.61 7.66 -7.53
C ALA A 105 -6.11 7.95 -7.78
N SER A 106 -6.44 8.80 -8.76
CA SER A 106 -7.82 9.19 -9.04
C SER A 106 -8.57 8.18 -9.93
N PHE A 107 -9.89 8.12 -9.81
CA PHE A 107 -10.73 7.35 -10.73
C PHE A 107 -10.77 7.96 -12.14
N ASP A 108 -10.61 9.30 -12.25
CA ASP A 108 -10.51 9.99 -13.53
C ASP A 108 -9.29 9.50 -14.31
N PHE A 109 -8.14 9.36 -13.65
CA PHE A 109 -6.94 8.79 -14.26
C PHE A 109 -7.20 7.38 -14.83
N ILE A 110 -7.87 6.51 -14.08
CA ILE A 110 -8.21 5.16 -14.55
C ILE A 110 -9.11 5.24 -15.79
N SER A 111 -10.14 6.10 -15.75
CA SER A 111 -11.04 6.31 -16.88
C SER A 111 -10.31 6.81 -18.13
N GLN A 112 -9.38 7.76 -17.96
CA GLN A 112 -8.56 8.26 -19.07
C GLN A 112 -7.63 7.18 -19.62
N LEU A 113 -7.03 6.35 -18.74
CA LEU A 113 -6.18 5.26 -19.16
C LEU A 113 -6.96 4.19 -19.96
N GLU A 114 -8.18 3.86 -19.53
CA GLU A 114 -9.08 2.94 -20.25
C GLU A 114 -9.49 3.50 -21.62
N LYS A 115 -9.78 4.81 -21.72
CA LYS A 115 -10.05 5.50 -23.00
C LYS A 115 -8.82 5.49 -23.92
N PHE A 116 -7.64 5.67 -23.37
CA PHE A 116 -6.40 5.58 -24.13
C PHE A 116 -6.13 4.18 -24.68
N ILE A 117 -6.44 3.13 -23.92
CA ILE A 117 -6.36 1.75 -24.41
C ILE A 117 -7.26 1.55 -25.63
N LEU A 118 -8.49 2.05 -25.59
CA LEU A 118 -9.41 2.03 -26.75
C LEU A 118 -8.88 2.88 -27.92
N HIS A 119 -8.25 4.02 -27.62
CA HIS A 119 -7.59 4.83 -28.65
C HIS A 119 -6.47 4.07 -29.35
N MET A 120 -5.63 3.34 -28.59
CA MET A 120 -4.58 2.51 -29.17
C MET A 120 -5.12 1.40 -30.06
N GLU A 121 -6.21 0.75 -29.69
CA GLU A 121 -6.87 -0.30 -30.52
C GLU A 121 -7.28 0.21 -31.89
N ASN A 122 -7.67 1.49 -31.98
CA ASN A 122 -8.15 2.10 -33.21
C ASN A 122 -7.07 2.80 -34.04
N HIS A 123 -5.95 3.22 -33.43
CA HIS A 123 -5.00 4.13 -34.08
C HIS A 123 -3.56 3.61 -34.15
N TYR A 124 -3.18 2.64 -33.31
CA TYR A 124 -1.79 2.16 -33.22
C TYR A 124 -1.50 1.01 -34.20
N PHE A 125 -2.53 0.34 -34.71
CA PHE A 125 -2.38 -0.67 -35.75
C PHE A 125 -2.70 -0.04 -37.11
N LYS A 126 -1.74 -0.13 -38.04
CA LYS A 126 -1.87 0.36 -39.43
C LYS A 126 -1.50 -0.77 -40.36
N ALA A 127 -2.52 -1.45 -40.87
CA ALA A 127 -2.34 -2.55 -41.79
C ALA A 127 -1.72 -2.10 -43.11
N THR A 128 -0.84 -2.92 -43.65
CA THR A 128 -0.24 -2.79 -44.96
C THR A 128 -0.24 -4.13 -45.67
N ASP A 129 -0.19 -4.11 -46.99
CA ASP A 129 -0.13 -5.35 -47.81
C ASP A 129 1.15 -6.13 -47.46
N VAL A 130 1.03 -7.47 -47.34
CA VAL A 130 2.15 -8.36 -47.12
C VAL A 130 2.30 -9.34 -48.24
N LYS A 131 3.43 -9.33 -48.96
CA LYS A 131 3.79 -10.32 -49.96
C LYS A 131 4.32 -11.57 -49.24
N LEU A 132 3.55 -12.65 -49.27
CA LEU A 132 3.99 -13.95 -48.72
C LEU A 132 4.88 -14.70 -49.71
N THR A 133 4.52 -14.64 -50.99
CA THR A 133 5.26 -15.29 -52.08
C THR A 133 5.29 -14.36 -53.29
N LYS A 134 5.93 -14.77 -54.38
CA LYS A 134 5.89 -14.02 -55.67
C LYS A 134 4.47 -13.80 -56.21
N HIS A 135 3.52 -14.68 -55.86
CA HIS A 135 2.18 -14.70 -56.42
C HIS A 135 1.08 -14.46 -55.36
N ILE A 136 1.41 -14.45 -54.08
CA ILE A 136 0.42 -14.36 -53.02
C ILE A 136 0.72 -13.12 -52.15
N THR A 137 -0.24 -12.20 -52.15
CA THR A 137 -0.22 -11.00 -51.31
C THR A 137 -1.44 -11.06 -50.38
N VAL A 138 -1.22 -10.82 -49.10
CA VAL A 138 -2.28 -10.59 -48.10
C VAL A 138 -2.66 -9.13 -48.12
N PRO A 139 -3.92 -8.77 -48.47
CA PRO A 139 -4.31 -7.37 -48.53
C PRO A 139 -4.37 -6.71 -47.14
N ALA A 140 -4.05 -5.45 -47.05
CA ALA A 140 -4.12 -4.64 -45.83
C ALA A 140 -5.53 -4.67 -45.21
N GLU A 141 -6.57 -4.53 -46.04
CA GLU A 141 -7.96 -4.55 -45.58
C GLU A 141 -8.29 -5.85 -44.83
N PHE A 142 -7.84 -7.00 -45.35
CA PHE A 142 -8.06 -8.31 -44.74
C PHE A 142 -7.30 -8.43 -43.41
N ILE A 143 -6.07 -7.88 -43.33
CA ILE A 143 -5.27 -7.85 -42.11
C ILE A 143 -5.94 -6.99 -41.03
N ASP A 144 -6.46 -5.78 -41.41
CA ASP A 144 -7.17 -4.89 -40.49
C ASP A 144 -8.48 -5.51 -40.00
N GLU A 145 -9.23 -6.16 -40.89
CA GLU A 145 -10.44 -6.91 -40.50
C GLU A 145 -10.13 -7.98 -39.44
N GLN A 146 -9.05 -8.76 -39.62
CA GLN A 146 -8.70 -9.80 -38.66
C GLN A 146 -8.19 -9.19 -37.35
N PHE A 147 -7.46 -8.08 -37.37
CA PHE A 147 -7.04 -7.40 -36.12
C PHE A 147 -8.25 -6.97 -35.30
N ARG A 148 -9.31 -6.44 -35.92
CA ARG A 148 -10.56 -6.06 -35.25
C ARG A 148 -11.38 -7.29 -34.81
N ARG A 149 -11.41 -8.35 -35.59
CA ARG A 149 -12.12 -9.60 -35.29
C ARG A 149 -11.63 -10.25 -34.01
N PHE A 150 -10.31 -10.21 -33.77
CA PHE A 150 -9.67 -10.79 -32.60
C PHE A 150 -9.57 -9.82 -31.40
N ASN A 151 -10.43 -8.82 -31.30
CA ASN A 151 -10.43 -7.79 -30.25
C ASN A 151 -10.58 -8.33 -28.81
N ARG A 152 -11.03 -9.57 -28.63
CA ARG A 152 -11.12 -10.25 -27.32
C ARG A 152 -9.75 -10.63 -26.75
N TYR A 153 -8.74 -10.71 -27.61
CA TYR A 153 -7.37 -11.00 -27.18
C TYR A 153 -6.60 -9.71 -26.88
N PRO A 154 -5.65 -9.73 -25.95
CA PRO A 154 -4.69 -8.64 -25.77
C PRO A 154 -4.00 -8.29 -27.09
N MET A 155 -3.66 -7.00 -27.28
CA MET A 155 -3.26 -6.48 -28.59
C MET A 155 -2.16 -7.30 -29.27
N ARG A 156 -1.12 -7.71 -28.52
CA ARG A 156 -0.01 -8.47 -29.10
C ARG A 156 -0.28 -9.96 -29.27
N GLN A 157 -1.16 -10.54 -28.46
CA GLN A 157 -1.59 -11.91 -28.65
C GLN A 157 -2.42 -12.07 -29.91
N ARG A 158 -3.13 -11.00 -30.36
CA ARG A 158 -3.84 -10.97 -31.66
C ARG A 158 -2.91 -11.28 -32.81
N PHE A 159 -1.65 -10.83 -32.79
CA PHE A 159 -0.71 -10.99 -33.90
C PHE A 159 -0.41 -12.47 -34.20
N GLU A 160 -0.34 -13.31 -33.21
CA GLU A 160 -0.13 -14.74 -33.40
C GLU A 160 -1.39 -15.42 -33.92
N THR A 161 -2.52 -15.18 -33.24
CA THR A 161 -3.81 -15.77 -33.63
C THR A 161 -4.24 -15.36 -35.02
N MET A 162 -4.10 -14.08 -35.38
CA MET A 162 -4.47 -13.61 -36.71
C MET A 162 -3.48 -14.08 -37.77
N THR A 163 -2.19 -14.24 -37.47
CA THR A 163 -1.20 -14.79 -38.38
C THR A 163 -1.61 -16.20 -38.78
N ASP A 164 -1.89 -17.06 -37.82
CA ASP A 164 -2.26 -18.46 -38.08
C ASP A 164 -3.58 -18.55 -38.87
N TYR A 165 -4.59 -17.74 -38.48
CA TYR A 165 -5.85 -17.67 -39.22
C TYR A 165 -5.71 -17.16 -40.67
N ILE A 166 -4.93 -16.08 -40.88
CA ILE A 166 -4.69 -15.54 -42.24
C ILE A 166 -4.01 -16.60 -43.12
N LEU A 167 -3.02 -17.30 -42.59
CA LEU A 167 -2.31 -18.35 -43.35
C LEU A 167 -3.21 -19.52 -43.68
N GLU A 168 -4.08 -19.95 -42.77
CA GLU A 168 -5.08 -20.96 -43.02
C GLU A 168 -6.02 -20.55 -44.18
N MET A 169 -6.55 -19.32 -44.13
CA MET A 169 -7.42 -18.78 -45.17
C MET A 169 -6.70 -18.63 -46.51
N MET A 170 -5.43 -18.23 -46.54
CA MET A 170 -4.64 -18.15 -47.78
C MET A 170 -4.34 -19.55 -48.34
N THR A 171 -4.07 -20.53 -47.46
CA THR A 171 -3.90 -21.94 -47.88
C THR A 171 -5.16 -22.49 -48.58
N LEU A 172 -6.32 -22.26 -47.98
CA LEU A 172 -7.60 -22.70 -48.57
C LEU A 172 -7.90 -22.00 -49.90
N LYS A 173 -7.60 -20.68 -49.98
CA LYS A 173 -7.91 -19.89 -51.19
C LYS A 173 -6.95 -20.17 -52.36
N HIS A 174 -5.67 -20.41 -52.07
CA HIS A 174 -4.64 -20.52 -53.11
C HIS A 174 -4.03 -21.91 -53.25
N TYR A 175 -4.51 -22.89 -52.45
CA TYR A 175 -4.03 -24.29 -52.48
C TYR A 175 -2.52 -24.45 -52.37
N PHE A 176 -1.86 -23.57 -51.55
CA PHE A 176 -0.42 -23.63 -51.35
C PHE A 176 -0.05 -24.14 -49.95
N LYS A 177 1.09 -24.80 -49.82
CA LYS A 177 1.58 -25.29 -48.54
C LYS A 177 2.38 -24.19 -47.85
N VAL A 178 1.88 -23.74 -46.69
CA VAL A 178 2.58 -22.75 -45.83
C VAL A 178 3.82 -23.39 -45.24
N THR A 179 4.94 -22.69 -45.30
CA THR A 179 6.17 -23.06 -44.62
C THR A 179 6.36 -22.20 -43.36
N THR A 180 7.31 -22.59 -42.48
CA THR A 180 7.71 -21.81 -41.32
C THR A 180 8.25 -20.44 -41.72
N THR A 181 8.83 -20.31 -42.92
CA THR A 181 9.37 -19.04 -43.43
C THR A 181 8.26 -18.04 -43.69
N GLU A 182 7.18 -18.42 -44.37
CA GLU A 182 6.03 -17.53 -44.65
C GLU A 182 5.31 -17.16 -43.34
N ARG A 183 5.18 -18.10 -42.41
CA ARG A 183 4.59 -17.83 -41.10
C ARG A 183 5.37 -16.78 -40.34
N ASN A 184 6.70 -16.93 -40.25
CA ASN A 184 7.57 -15.99 -39.55
C ASN A 184 7.61 -14.62 -40.23
N LEU A 185 7.60 -14.59 -41.57
CA LEU A 185 7.52 -13.37 -42.37
C LEU A 185 6.23 -12.61 -42.04
N LEU A 186 5.06 -13.25 -42.19
CA LEU A 186 3.78 -12.61 -41.92
C LEU A 186 3.69 -12.09 -40.47
N LYS A 187 4.07 -12.93 -39.49
CA LYS A 187 4.09 -12.53 -38.08
C LYS A 187 4.96 -11.30 -37.84
N LYS A 188 6.14 -11.25 -38.42
CA LYS A 188 7.08 -10.11 -38.29
C LYS A 188 6.51 -8.83 -38.93
N GLU A 189 5.91 -8.94 -40.12
CA GLU A 189 5.31 -7.79 -40.80
C GLU A 189 4.10 -7.28 -40.02
N ILE A 190 3.21 -8.14 -39.55
CA ILE A 190 2.08 -7.75 -38.69
C ILE A 190 2.56 -7.03 -37.42
N GLN A 191 3.61 -7.53 -36.78
CA GLN A 191 4.17 -6.88 -35.59
C GLN A 191 4.68 -5.47 -35.85
N LYS A 192 5.24 -5.20 -37.05
CA LYS A 192 5.70 -3.85 -37.46
C LYS A 192 4.56 -2.86 -37.67
N MET A 193 3.36 -3.35 -38.00
CA MET A 193 2.17 -2.53 -38.22
C MET A 193 1.64 -1.89 -36.92
N PHE A 194 2.13 -2.34 -35.76
CA PHE A 194 1.71 -1.83 -34.47
C PHE A 194 2.75 -0.88 -33.87
N ALA A 195 2.37 0.38 -33.63
CA ALA A 195 3.27 1.42 -33.13
C ALA A 195 3.69 1.24 -31.65
N GLY A 196 2.99 0.43 -30.87
CA GLY A 196 3.20 0.24 -29.44
C GLY A 196 4.26 -0.81 -29.09
N ASN A 197 5.53 -0.55 -29.39
CA ASN A 197 6.61 -1.53 -29.24
C ASN A 197 7.08 -1.78 -27.80
N ASN A 198 6.84 -0.85 -26.86
CA ASN A 198 7.31 -0.92 -25.48
C ASN A 198 6.26 -0.33 -24.55
N ALA A 199 5.86 -1.06 -23.51
CA ALA A 199 4.85 -0.61 -22.54
C ALA A 199 5.21 0.73 -21.89
N LEU A 200 6.49 0.98 -21.57
CA LEU A 200 6.91 2.25 -21.00
C LEU A 200 6.78 3.41 -22.01
N GLN A 201 7.07 3.15 -23.30
CA GLN A 201 6.85 4.17 -24.33
C GLN A 201 5.36 4.47 -24.48
N VAL A 202 4.53 3.46 -24.56
CA VAL A 202 3.06 3.60 -24.61
C VAL A 202 2.53 4.34 -23.40
N TYR A 203 3.10 4.13 -22.21
CA TYR A 203 2.75 4.84 -21.00
C TYR A 203 3.12 6.34 -21.07
N LYS A 204 4.25 6.67 -21.69
CA LYS A 204 4.60 8.09 -21.97
C LYS A 204 3.66 8.71 -23.00
N ASP A 205 3.31 7.95 -24.05
CA ASP A 205 2.37 8.39 -25.08
C ASP A 205 0.99 8.70 -24.49
N PHE A 206 0.56 7.95 -23.46
CA PHE A 206 -0.67 8.25 -22.72
C PHE A 206 -0.65 9.67 -22.12
N PHE A 207 0.45 10.10 -21.49
CA PHE A 207 0.53 11.44 -20.91
C PHE A 207 0.56 12.53 -21.99
N MET A 208 1.19 12.27 -23.12
CA MET A 208 1.12 13.18 -24.28
C MET A 208 -0.30 13.26 -24.84
N TRP A 209 -0.97 12.12 -25.01
CA TRP A 209 -2.35 12.04 -25.51
C TRP A 209 -3.34 12.72 -24.56
N SER A 210 -3.17 12.57 -23.24
CA SER A 210 -4.03 13.22 -22.23
C SER A 210 -3.74 14.71 -22.02
N GLY A 211 -2.72 15.27 -22.69
CA GLY A 211 -2.31 16.67 -22.55
C GLY A 211 -1.64 16.99 -21.21
N LYS A 212 -1.10 15.98 -20.51
CA LYS A 212 -0.47 16.11 -19.17
C LYS A 212 0.93 15.49 -19.11
N PRO A 213 1.86 15.87 -20.00
CA PRO A 213 3.19 15.27 -20.06
C PRO A 213 3.99 15.41 -18.75
N GLU A 214 3.74 16.47 -17.97
CA GLU A 214 4.37 16.75 -16.68
C GLU A 214 4.00 15.74 -15.59
N MET A 215 2.92 14.98 -15.78
CA MET A 215 2.49 13.93 -14.83
C MET A 215 3.32 12.64 -14.91
N PHE A 216 4.22 12.54 -15.90
CA PHE A 216 5.22 11.48 -15.95
C PHE A 216 6.61 12.02 -15.66
N LYS A 217 7.23 11.53 -14.60
CA LYS A 217 8.60 11.88 -14.23
C LYS A 217 9.34 10.66 -13.68
N THR A 218 10.61 10.54 -14.02
CA THR A 218 11.48 9.50 -13.46
C THR A 218 12.53 10.12 -12.56
N HIS A 219 12.97 9.39 -11.55
CA HIS A 219 14.14 9.71 -10.73
C HIS A 219 15.45 9.47 -11.51
N LYS A 220 16.58 9.71 -10.84
CA LYS A 220 17.91 9.35 -11.37
C LYS A 220 17.95 7.88 -11.82
N ASN A 221 18.78 7.57 -12.80
CA ASN A 221 18.93 6.22 -13.36
C ASN A 221 17.64 5.62 -13.95
N ARG A 222 16.71 6.45 -14.44
CA ARG A 222 15.42 6.05 -15.02
C ARG A 222 14.53 5.24 -14.06
N THR A 223 14.69 5.44 -12.76
CA THR A 223 13.82 4.82 -11.73
C THR A 223 12.43 5.43 -11.81
N LEU A 224 11.39 4.62 -11.92
CA LEU A 224 9.99 5.04 -11.94
C LEU A 224 9.55 5.46 -10.54
N GLU A 225 8.62 6.43 -10.46
CA GLU A 225 7.90 6.68 -9.21
C GLU A 225 7.04 5.46 -8.84
N TYR A 226 6.87 5.17 -7.55
CA TYR A 226 5.99 4.09 -7.09
C TYR A 226 4.58 4.19 -7.68
N ALA A 227 4.05 5.41 -7.78
CA ALA A 227 2.74 5.68 -8.35
C ALA A 227 2.61 5.32 -9.84
N ASP A 228 3.70 5.10 -10.57
CA ASP A 228 3.70 4.69 -11.98
C ASP A 228 3.64 3.17 -12.17
N LEU A 229 3.97 2.40 -11.14
CA LEU A 229 4.15 0.95 -11.27
C LEU A 229 2.83 0.24 -11.65
N ALA A 230 1.74 0.54 -10.95
CA ALA A 230 0.44 -0.09 -11.23
C ALA A 230 -0.18 0.37 -12.57
N PRO A 231 -0.16 1.67 -12.93
CA PRO A 231 -0.58 2.10 -14.26
C PRO A 231 0.19 1.45 -15.41
N LEU A 232 1.51 1.36 -15.28
CA LEU A 232 2.36 0.71 -16.29
C LEU A 232 2.04 -0.78 -16.41
N ALA A 233 1.83 -1.48 -15.28
CA ALA A 233 1.41 -2.87 -15.27
C ALA A 233 0.01 -3.04 -15.90
N TYR A 234 -0.91 -2.10 -15.67
CA TYR A 234 -2.24 -2.12 -16.27
C TYR A 234 -2.19 -2.02 -17.79
N LEU A 235 -1.37 -1.12 -18.33
CA LEU A 235 -1.12 -1.01 -19.78
C LEU A 235 -0.39 -2.25 -20.32
N HIS A 236 0.58 -2.77 -19.58
CA HIS A 236 1.30 -3.98 -19.99
C HIS A 236 0.32 -5.17 -20.17
N VAL A 237 -0.60 -5.34 -19.23
CA VAL A 237 -1.64 -6.38 -19.34
C VAL A 237 -2.58 -6.15 -20.54
N ALA A 238 -2.91 -4.90 -20.86
CA ALA A 238 -3.70 -4.59 -22.06
C ALA A 238 -2.96 -4.95 -23.37
N LEU A 239 -1.64 -4.79 -23.38
CA LEU A 239 -0.80 -5.09 -24.53
C LEU A 239 -0.48 -6.59 -24.66
N GLU A 240 0.03 -7.18 -23.60
CA GLU A 240 0.63 -8.53 -23.61
C GLU A 240 -0.32 -9.63 -23.10
N GLY A 241 -1.34 -9.25 -22.34
CA GLY A 241 -2.24 -10.16 -21.64
C GLY A 241 -1.87 -10.38 -20.18
N LEU A 242 -2.74 -11.11 -19.51
CA LEU A 242 -2.51 -11.53 -18.13
C LEU A 242 -1.43 -12.62 -18.09
N PRO A 243 -0.61 -12.67 -17.04
CA PRO A 243 0.22 -13.83 -16.77
C PRO A 243 -0.64 -15.09 -16.62
N ALA A 244 0.00 -16.26 -16.56
CA ALA A 244 -0.72 -17.52 -16.34
C ALA A 244 -1.66 -17.42 -15.13
N PRO A 245 -2.85 -18.02 -15.18
CA PRO A 245 -3.83 -17.94 -14.11
C PRO A 245 -3.22 -18.34 -12.77
N SER A 246 -3.45 -17.52 -11.75
CA SER A 246 -3.01 -17.82 -10.39
C SER A 246 -3.79 -19.01 -9.84
N ARG A 247 -3.11 -19.91 -9.12
CA ARG A 247 -3.73 -21.02 -8.37
C ARG A 247 -4.39 -20.56 -7.07
N ILE A 248 -4.22 -19.30 -6.71
CA ILE A 248 -4.74 -18.73 -5.46
C ILE A 248 -6.26 -18.77 -5.45
N LYS A 249 -6.83 -19.38 -4.40
CA LYS A 249 -8.28 -19.50 -4.18
C LYS A 249 -8.81 -18.47 -3.18
N HIS A 250 -7.94 -17.94 -2.31
CA HIS A 250 -8.28 -16.88 -1.38
C HIS A 250 -7.16 -15.86 -1.26
N LEU A 251 -7.51 -14.58 -1.35
CA LEU A 251 -6.58 -13.47 -1.20
C LEU A 251 -6.90 -12.67 0.06
N LEU A 252 -5.91 -12.47 0.93
CA LEU A 252 -6.00 -11.56 2.05
C LEU A 252 -5.17 -10.32 1.74
N ILE A 253 -5.79 -9.15 1.86
CA ILE A 253 -5.13 -7.86 1.62
C ILE A 253 -5.18 -7.08 2.92
N ASP A 254 -4.02 -6.80 3.49
CA ASP A 254 -3.90 -5.98 4.69
C ASP A 254 -3.56 -4.53 4.34
N GLU A 255 -3.80 -3.63 5.30
CA GLU A 255 -3.55 -2.19 5.18
C GLU A 255 -4.19 -1.57 3.93
N MET A 256 -5.47 -1.87 3.73
CA MET A 256 -6.24 -1.51 2.52
C MET A 256 -6.09 -0.04 2.12
N GLN A 257 -5.88 0.86 3.07
CA GLN A 257 -5.80 2.29 2.84
C GLN A 257 -4.49 2.73 2.16
N ASP A 258 -3.47 1.86 2.12
CA ASP A 258 -2.17 2.19 1.50
C ASP A 258 -2.14 1.88 0.00
N TYR A 259 -3.19 1.27 -0.54
CA TYR A 259 -3.29 0.94 -1.96
C TYR A 259 -4.21 1.90 -2.71
N SER A 260 -3.78 2.32 -3.89
CA SER A 260 -4.55 3.20 -4.78
C SER A 260 -5.64 2.45 -5.54
N PRO A 261 -6.67 3.14 -6.06
CA PRO A 261 -7.74 2.51 -6.85
C PRO A 261 -7.25 1.69 -8.05
N ILE A 262 -6.19 2.13 -8.74
CA ILE A 262 -5.64 1.37 -9.88
C ILE A 262 -4.95 0.06 -9.44
N GLN A 263 -4.35 0.03 -8.25
CA GLN A 263 -3.80 -1.21 -7.67
C GLN A 263 -4.93 -2.22 -7.39
N TYR A 264 -6.08 -1.76 -6.89
CA TYR A 264 -7.25 -2.62 -6.73
C TYR A 264 -7.81 -3.13 -8.07
N LYS A 265 -7.80 -2.31 -9.11
CA LYS A 265 -8.14 -2.75 -10.47
C LYS A 265 -7.19 -3.84 -10.96
N MET A 266 -5.89 -3.72 -10.67
CA MET A 266 -4.91 -4.75 -10.98
C MET A 266 -5.16 -6.05 -10.21
N ILE A 267 -5.40 -5.96 -8.89
CA ILE A 267 -5.77 -7.14 -8.08
C ILE A 267 -7.01 -7.84 -8.62
N GLN A 268 -8.02 -7.09 -9.06
CA GLN A 268 -9.24 -7.64 -9.64
C GLN A 268 -8.96 -8.41 -10.95
N LYS A 269 -8.08 -7.87 -11.80
CA LYS A 269 -7.68 -8.52 -13.05
C LYS A 269 -6.83 -9.78 -12.83
N LEU A 270 -5.88 -9.73 -11.88
CA LEU A 270 -4.91 -10.82 -11.64
C LEU A 270 -5.51 -11.99 -10.85
N TYR A 271 -6.46 -11.71 -9.95
CA TYR A 271 -7.01 -12.70 -9.03
C TYR A 271 -8.53 -12.72 -9.09
N SER A 272 -9.10 -13.75 -9.69
CA SER A 272 -10.56 -13.98 -9.75
C SER A 272 -11.13 -14.57 -8.45
N CYS A 273 -10.27 -15.00 -7.52
CA CYS A 273 -10.64 -15.67 -6.27
C CYS A 273 -11.36 -14.76 -5.26
N ARG A 274 -11.89 -15.37 -4.19
CA ARG A 274 -12.48 -14.66 -3.04
C ARG A 274 -11.43 -13.82 -2.32
N LYS A 275 -11.84 -12.67 -1.78
CA LYS A 275 -10.94 -11.72 -1.13
C LYS A 275 -11.43 -11.34 0.26
N THR A 276 -10.49 -11.21 1.20
CA THR A 276 -10.68 -10.54 2.50
C THR A 276 -9.75 -9.35 2.53
N ILE A 277 -10.30 -8.15 2.67
CA ILE A 277 -9.57 -6.88 2.61
C ILE A 277 -9.71 -6.21 3.97
N LEU A 278 -8.60 -5.80 4.57
CA LEU A 278 -8.54 -5.27 5.93
C LEU A 278 -7.85 -3.92 5.92
N GLY A 279 -8.24 -3.04 6.80
CA GLY A 279 -7.50 -1.81 7.05
C GLY A 279 -8.25 -0.78 7.90
N ASP A 280 -7.62 0.36 8.05
CA ASP A 280 -8.13 1.53 8.76
C ASP A 280 -7.88 2.79 7.92
N ALA A 281 -8.93 3.35 7.34
CA ALA A 281 -8.83 4.55 6.50
C ALA A 281 -8.16 5.74 7.22
N CYS A 282 -8.25 5.80 8.55
CA CYS A 282 -7.63 6.86 9.36
C CYS A 282 -6.12 6.66 9.57
N GLN A 283 -5.58 5.46 9.31
CA GLN A 283 -4.15 5.13 9.45
C GLN A 283 -3.38 5.15 8.12
N SER A 284 -3.85 5.90 7.13
CA SER A 284 -3.08 6.05 5.88
C SER A 284 -1.77 6.81 6.14
N VAL A 285 -0.67 6.24 5.69
CA VAL A 285 0.66 6.90 5.70
C VAL A 285 0.91 7.70 4.41
N ASN A 286 0.03 7.54 3.41
CA ASN A 286 0.04 8.34 2.18
C ASN A 286 -1.37 8.86 1.89
N PRO A 287 -1.78 10.01 2.48
CA PRO A 287 -3.12 10.56 2.31
C PRO A 287 -3.42 10.99 0.87
N TYR A 288 -2.40 11.15 0.03
CA TYR A 288 -2.55 11.56 -1.37
C TYR A 288 -2.89 10.41 -2.31
N GLY A 289 -2.58 9.17 -1.93
CA GLY A 289 -2.78 7.98 -2.77
C GLY A 289 -3.63 6.89 -2.13
N SER A 290 -4.30 7.19 -1.01
CA SER A 290 -5.05 6.22 -0.23
C SER A 290 -6.44 5.91 -0.79
N SER A 291 -6.99 4.76 -0.36
CA SER A 291 -8.36 4.33 -0.67
C SER A 291 -9.18 4.15 0.59
N THR A 292 -10.43 4.63 0.58
CA THR A 292 -11.41 4.33 1.63
C THR A 292 -12.15 3.02 1.34
N ALA A 293 -12.86 2.47 2.33
CA ALA A 293 -13.68 1.26 2.14
C ALA A 293 -14.71 1.44 1.02
N GLU A 294 -15.30 2.63 0.89
CA GLU A 294 -16.27 2.97 -0.15
C GLU A 294 -15.61 3.00 -1.54
N MET A 295 -14.40 3.52 -1.65
CA MET A 295 -13.62 3.51 -2.90
C MET A 295 -13.28 2.08 -3.32
N ILE A 296 -12.90 1.23 -2.35
CA ILE A 296 -12.60 -0.18 -2.59
C ILE A 296 -13.88 -0.92 -2.99
N GLN A 297 -15.01 -0.62 -2.36
CA GLN A 297 -16.30 -1.23 -2.71
C GLN A 297 -16.74 -0.89 -4.14
N LYS A 298 -16.42 0.32 -4.63
CA LYS A 298 -16.64 0.67 -6.06
C LYS A 298 -15.79 -0.21 -7.00
N ALA A 299 -14.62 -0.64 -6.58
CA ALA A 299 -13.82 -1.58 -7.36
C ALA A 299 -14.36 -3.02 -7.27
N PHE A 300 -14.95 -3.42 -6.12
CA PHE A 300 -15.46 -4.76 -5.86
C PHE A 300 -16.97 -4.73 -5.55
N VAL A 301 -17.80 -4.61 -6.59
CA VAL A 301 -19.26 -4.39 -6.52
C VAL A 301 -20.01 -5.35 -5.60
N THR A 302 -19.54 -6.58 -5.43
CA THR A 302 -20.17 -7.61 -4.56
C THR A 302 -19.59 -7.63 -3.13
N GLY A 303 -18.69 -6.71 -2.80
CA GLY A 303 -18.01 -6.66 -1.51
C GLY A 303 -18.96 -6.25 -0.37
N LYS A 304 -19.04 -7.09 0.68
CA LYS A 304 -19.70 -6.68 1.94
C LYS A 304 -18.70 -5.92 2.79
N VAL A 305 -19.08 -4.75 3.30
CA VAL A 305 -18.31 -3.97 4.26
C VAL A 305 -18.74 -4.34 5.68
N MET A 306 -17.79 -4.59 6.55
CA MET A 306 -17.95 -4.81 7.97
C MET A 306 -17.11 -3.78 8.72
N LYS A 307 -17.68 -3.11 9.73
CA LYS A 307 -16.99 -2.15 10.57
C LYS A 307 -16.67 -2.76 11.93
N LEU A 308 -15.44 -2.54 12.42
CA LEU A 308 -14.98 -2.90 13.75
C LEU A 308 -14.67 -1.59 14.49
N CYS A 309 -15.58 -1.17 15.35
CA CYS A 309 -15.55 0.15 15.99
C CYS A 309 -14.80 0.16 17.32
N LYS A 310 -14.70 -0.98 18.03
CA LYS A 310 -14.08 -1.04 19.36
C LYS A 310 -12.57 -1.19 19.29
N SER A 311 -11.86 -0.31 19.99
CA SER A 311 -10.40 -0.37 20.16
C SER A 311 -10.06 -1.10 21.46
N TYR A 312 -9.37 -2.23 21.37
CA TYR A 312 -8.95 -3.07 22.49
C TYR A 312 -7.49 -2.89 22.90
N ARG A 313 -6.68 -2.26 22.03
CA ARG A 313 -5.22 -2.13 22.19
C ARG A 313 -4.84 -1.12 23.25
N SER A 314 -5.27 0.11 23.07
CA SER A 314 -4.85 1.27 23.89
C SER A 314 -5.79 1.52 25.05
N THR A 315 -5.30 2.21 26.06
CA THR A 315 -6.14 2.74 27.16
C THR A 315 -7.15 3.77 26.62
N PHE A 316 -8.20 4.02 27.39
CA PHE A 316 -9.22 5.03 27.08
C PHE A 316 -8.60 6.41 26.87
N GLU A 317 -7.62 6.79 27.72
CA GLU A 317 -6.93 8.08 27.67
C GLU A 317 -6.09 8.25 26.41
N ILE A 318 -5.36 7.20 25.98
CA ILE A 318 -4.58 7.22 24.74
C ILE A 318 -5.51 7.27 23.53
N SER A 319 -6.60 6.50 23.54
CA SER A 319 -7.58 6.50 22.46
C SER A 319 -8.23 7.86 22.28
N ASN A 320 -8.64 8.53 23.38
CA ASN A 320 -9.19 9.88 23.36
C ASN A 320 -8.16 10.93 22.91
N PHE A 321 -6.90 10.78 23.29
CA PHE A 321 -5.84 11.65 22.81
C PHE A 321 -5.66 11.51 21.28
N ALA A 322 -5.61 10.29 20.77
CA ALA A 322 -5.51 10.03 19.33
C ALA A 322 -6.72 10.58 18.56
N GLN A 323 -7.93 10.45 19.09
CA GLN A 323 -9.16 11.03 18.53
C GLN A 323 -9.09 12.55 18.39
N ARG A 324 -8.42 13.23 19.30
CA ARG A 324 -8.23 14.69 19.24
C ARG A 324 -7.16 15.10 18.21
N ILE A 325 -6.22 14.19 17.86
CA ILE A 325 -5.31 14.40 16.74
C ILE A 325 -6.10 14.25 15.43
N GLN A 326 -6.80 13.13 15.27
CA GLN A 326 -7.56 12.82 14.08
C GLN A 326 -8.87 12.14 14.48
N ALA A 327 -9.98 12.84 14.32
CA ALA A 327 -11.29 12.33 14.63
C ALA A 327 -11.62 11.11 13.75
N ASN A 328 -12.11 10.06 14.38
CA ASN A 328 -12.68 8.88 13.74
C ASN A 328 -14.02 8.58 14.40
N GLU A 329 -15.10 8.91 13.71
CA GLU A 329 -16.47 8.76 14.23
C GLU A 329 -16.85 7.30 14.53
N ASP A 330 -16.17 6.37 13.87
CA ASP A 330 -16.38 4.93 14.07
C ASP A 330 -15.65 4.39 15.32
N LEU A 331 -14.77 5.15 16.01
CA LEU A 331 -13.97 4.63 17.12
C LEU A 331 -14.72 4.70 18.45
N GLU A 332 -14.94 3.53 19.06
CA GLU A 332 -15.41 3.34 20.42
C GLU A 332 -14.23 2.89 21.31
N ALA A 333 -13.79 3.74 22.23
CA ALA A 333 -12.80 3.36 23.21
C ALA A 333 -13.43 2.45 24.28
N ILE A 334 -12.77 1.34 24.61
CA ILE A 334 -13.20 0.49 25.74
C ILE A 334 -12.85 1.15 27.07
N ALA A 335 -13.58 0.81 28.15
CA ALA A 335 -13.34 1.31 29.50
C ALA A 335 -12.10 0.68 30.17
N ARG A 336 -10.98 0.61 29.45
CA ARG A 336 -9.68 0.20 29.96
C ARG A 336 -8.89 1.46 30.28
N HIS A 337 -8.88 1.87 31.54
CA HIS A 337 -8.23 3.08 32.00
C HIS A 337 -6.73 2.87 32.28
N GLY A 338 -5.93 3.91 32.10
CA GLY A 338 -4.50 3.96 32.35
C GLY A 338 -3.99 5.38 32.51
N ASP A 339 -2.66 5.55 32.40
CA ASP A 339 -2.05 6.87 32.53
C ASP A 339 -2.49 7.79 31.37
N ALA A 340 -2.77 9.04 31.69
CA ALA A 340 -3.00 10.06 30.66
C ALA A 340 -1.74 10.30 29.85
N PRO A 341 -1.84 10.51 28.51
CA PRO A 341 -0.69 10.88 27.69
C PRO A 341 0.04 12.11 28.25
N THR A 342 1.36 12.01 28.35
CA THR A 342 2.21 13.06 28.91
C THR A 342 2.82 13.89 27.78
N VAL A 343 2.75 15.22 27.91
CA VAL A 343 3.36 16.16 26.95
C VAL A 343 4.43 16.94 27.68
N LEU A 344 5.69 16.81 27.26
CA LEU A 344 6.87 17.43 27.93
C LEU A 344 7.52 18.46 27.00
N SER A 345 7.79 19.64 27.54
CA SER A 345 8.45 20.74 26.84
C SER A 345 9.89 20.93 27.35
N PHE A 346 10.81 21.10 26.41
CA PHE A 346 12.23 21.30 26.67
C PHE A 346 12.72 22.58 26.01
N LYS A 347 13.89 23.11 26.47
CA LYS A 347 14.46 24.33 25.91
C LYS A 347 15.21 24.09 24.61
N ASN A 348 15.80 22.92 24.47
CA ASN A 348 16.64 22.55 23.32
C ASN A 348 16.63 21.04 23.10
N PRO A 349 17.15 20.56 21.94
CA PRO A 349 17.21 19.13 21.61
C PRO A 349 18.02 18.27 22.59
N GLU A 350 19.03 18.86 23.27
CA GLU A 350 19.90 18.16 24.22
C GLU A 350 19.13 17.81 25.49
N GLU A 351 18.35 18.77 26.02
CA GLU A 351 17.49 18.52 27.16
C GLU A 351 16.41 17.49 26.87
N GLU A 352 15.82 17.55 25.67
CA GLU A 352 14.84 16.55 25.21
C GLU A 352 15.47 15.14 25.16
N LEU A 353 16.67 15.01 24.60
CA LEU A 353 17.35 13.71 24.49
C LEU A 353 17.72 13.16 25.87
N SER A 354 18.20 14.03 26.79
CA SER A 354 18.48 13.64 28.16
C SER A 354 17.24 13.12 28.88
N ALA A 355 16.09 13.79 28.69
CA ALA A 355 14.82 13.36 29.25
C ALA A 355 14.36 11.98 28.66
N ILE A 356 14.53 11.77 27.36
CA ILE A 356 14.25 10.48 26.71
C ILE A 356 15.13 9.37 27.32
N SER A 357 16.42 9.64 27.57
CA SER A 357 17.33 8.71 28.25
C SER A 357 16.84 8.37 29.67
N GLY A 358 16.32 9.37 30.41
CA GLY A 358 15.70 9.19 31.72
C GLY A 358 14.43 8.29 31.65
N ILE A 359 13.59 8.50 30.65
CA ILE A 359 12.40 7.66 30.44
C ILE A 359 12.81 6.21 30.09
N ILE A 360 13.82 6.01 29.24
CA ILE A 360 14.38 4.69 28.95
C ILE A 360 14.87 4.00 30.22
N THR A 361 15.55 4.73 31.10
CA THR A 361 16.04 4.20 32.39
C THR A 361 14.87 3.76 33.29
N THR A 362 13.78 4.51 33.28
CA THR A 362 12.55 4.20 34.03
C THR A 362 11.85 2.98 33.41
N PHE A 363 11.76 2.90 32.09
CA PHE A 363 11.22 1.75 31.36
C PHE A 363 11.97 0.46 31.71
N LYS A 364 13.30 0.48 31.73
CA LYS A 364 14.13 -0.71 32.10
C LYS A 364 13.86 -1.24 33.51
N LYS A 365 13.30 -0.42 34.41
CA LYS A 365 12.89 -0.81 35.78
C LYS A 365 11.41 -1.20 35.88
N SER A 366 10.64 -1.00 34.80
CA SER A 366 9.22 -1.31 34.76
C SER A 366 8.95 -2.78 34.40
N ASN A 367 7.68 -3.20 34.53
CA ASN A 367 7.23 -4.54 34.08
C ASN A 367 6.91 -4.59 32.56
N TYR A 368 7.02 -3.48 31.86
CA TYR A 368 6.76 -3.41 30.42
C TYR A 368 7.91 -4.02 29.62
N LYS A 369 7.59 -4.57 28.47
CA LYS A 369 8.51 -5.39 27.65
C LYS A 369 8.95 -4.70 26.38
N SER A 370 8.20 -3.69 25.93
CA SER A 370 8.45 -3.01 24.65
C SER A 370 8.31 -1.49 24.78
N LEU A 371 9.33 -0.76 24.31
CA LEU A 371 9.33 0.69 24.21
C LEU A 371 9.59 1.09 22.76
N GLY A 372 8.65 1.83 22.15
CA GLY A 372 8.82 2.44 20.83
C GLY A 372 9.21 3.91 20.93
N ILE A 373 10.34 4.30 20.36
CA ILE A 373 10.68 5.70 20.12
C ILE A 373 10.38 5.97 18.66
N ILE A 374 9.25 6.64 18.39
CA ILE A 374 8.70 6.75 17.05
C ILE A 374 8.89 8.17 16.53
N CYS A 375 9.85 8.34 15.63
CA CYS A 375 10.18 9.60 14.97
C CYS A 375 9.29 9.82 13.73
N LYS A 376 9.22 11.04 13.21
CA LYS A 376 8.48 11.31 11.97
C LYS A 376 9.15 10.62 10.78
N THR A 377 10.46 10.76 10.64
CA THR A 377 11.25 10.24 9.51
C THR A 377 12.28 9.22 9.95
N GLU A 378 12.78 8.43 8.99
CA GLU A 378 13.84 7.45 9.25
C GLU A 378 15.18 8.12 9.56
N VAL A 379 15.47 9.27 8.93
CA VAL A 379 16.67 10.07 9.23
C VAL A 379 16.68 10.53 10.69
N GLN A 380 15.56 11.05 11.17
CA GLN A 380 15.43 11.45 12.58
C GLN A 380 15.58 10.26 13.54
N ALA A 381 15.01 9.11 13.19
CA ALA A 381 15.13 7.89 13.99
C ALA A 381 16.59 7.41 14.05
N GLN A 382 17.31 7.46 12.95
CA GLN A 382 18.74 7.13 12.90
C GLN A 382 19.57 8.10 13.75
N GLU A 383 19.35 9.40 13.61
CA GLU A 383 20.05 10.44 14.39
C GLU A 383 19.85 10.25 15.90
N ILE A 384 18.61 10.06 16.34
CA ILE A 384 18.29 9.80 17.76
C ILE A 384 18.95 8.49 18.20
N THR A 385 18.97 7.46 17.38
CA THR A 385 19.63 6.18 17.71
C THR A 385 21.12 6.37 17.97
N GLU A 386 21.81 7.08 17.08
CA GLU A 386 23.25 7.32 17.22
C GLU A 386 23.57 8.13 18.48
N ARG A 387 22.78 9.14 18.79
CA ARG A 387 22.94 9.96 19.99
C ARG A 387 22.62 9.20 21.27
N LEU A 388 21.63 8.33 21.30
CA LEU A 388 21.27 7.53 22.47
C LEU A 388 22.21 6.35 22.73
N LYS A 389 22.91 5.81 21.71
CA LYS A 389 23.89 4.72 21.88
C LYS A 389 24.98 5.02 22.90
N SER A 390 25.36 6.30 23.07
CA SER A 390 26.33 6.71 24.05
C SER A 390 25.80 6.68 25.50
N HIS A 391 24.49 6.60 25.69
CA HIS A 391 23.81 6.66 26.97
C HIS A 391 23.09 5.37 27.37
N THR A 392 22.86 4.48 26.42
CA THR A 392 22.00 3.30 26.65
C THR A 392 22.37 2.15 25.71
N ASP A 393 22.55 0.96 26.28
CA ASP A 393 22.73 -0.29 25.55
C ASP A 393 21.36 -0.90 25.16
N ASN A 394 21.38 -1.84 24.21
CA ASN A 394 20.21 -2.62 23.74
C ASN A 394 19.15 -1.76 23.05
N LEU A 395 19.58 -0.80 22.22
CA LEU A 395 18.73 -0.07 21.29
C LEU A 395 18.71 -0.76 19.95
N TYR A 396 17.52 -0.97 19.40
CA TYR A 396 17.35 -1.52 18.07
C TYR A 396 16.78 -0.47 17.12
N PHE A 397 17.53 -0.13 16.08
CA PHE A 397 17.05 0.73 14.99
C PHE A 397 16.33 -0.11 13.94
N LEU A 398 15.04 0.15 13.77
CA LEU A 398 14.21 -0.50 12.76
C LEU A 398 14.04 0.41 11.53
N SER A 399 14.65 0.01 10.41
CA SER A 399 14.60 0.70 9.12
C SER A 399 13.83 -0.12 8.08
N HIS A 400 13.60 0.46 6.91
CA HIS A 400 13.01 -0.24 5.76
C HIS A 400 13.88 -1.42 5.25
N GLN A 401 15.15 -1.50 5.62
CA GLN A 401 16.07 -2.59 5.29
C GLN A 401 16.07 -3.73 6.32
N SER A 402 15.46 -3.51 7.48
CA SER A 402 15.42 -4.51 8.55
C SER A 402 14.60 -5.72 8.15
N THR A 403 15.12 -6.91 8.41
CA THR A 403 14.50 -8.20 8.06
C THR A 403 13.85 -8.91 9.23
N ALA A 404 14.13 -8.48 10.46
CA ALA A 404 13.61 -9.10 11.68
C ALA A 404 13.17 -8.06 12.70
N PHE A 405 12.20 -8.42 13.52
CA PHE A 405 11.71 -7.63 14.63
C PHE A 405 12.45 -7.98 15.91
N ALA A 406 13.05 -7.00 16.58
CA ALA A 406 13.68 -7.17 17.89
C ALA A 406 12.69 -6.85 19.02
N LYS A 407 12.86 -7.49 20.17
CA LYS A 407 12.14 -7.16 21.42
C LYS A 407 12.90 -6.09 22.20
N GLY A 408 12.21 -5.28 22.98
CA GLY A 408 12.81 -4.30 23.88
C GLY A 408 12.63 -2.86 23.41
N ILE A 409 13.72 -2.11 23.26
CA ILE A 409 13.68 -0.70 22.91
C ILE A 409 13.92 -0.54 21.41
N ILE A 410 12.91 -0.10 20.69
CA ILE A 410 12.92 0.07 19.23
C ILE A 410 12.83 1.55 18.89
N ILE A 411 13.74 2.02 18.05
CA ILE A 411 13.71 3.36 17.49
C ILE A 411 13.39 3.24 16.01
N THR A 412 12.35 3.94 15.54
CA THR A 412 11.88 3.80 14.17
C THR A 412 11.11 5.03 13.71
N SER A 413 10.76 5.08 12.43
CA SER A 413 9.86 6.11 11.88
C SER A 413 8.39 5.72 11.98
N SER A 414 7.49 6.71 11.92
CA SER A 414 6.04 6.53 12.06
C SER A 414 5.47 5.55 11.01
N HIS A 415 5.92 5.64 9.76
CA HIS A 415 5.45 4.74 8.70
C HIS A 415 5.97 3.30 8.86
N MET A 416 7.17 3.12 9.44
CA MET A 416 7.70 1.79 9.77
C MET A 416 7.09 1.19 11.04
N ALA A 417 6.65 2.04 11.98
CA ALA A 417 5.94 1.61 13.18
C ALA A 417 4.53 1.07 12.89
N LYS A 418 4.02 1.28 11.67
CA LYS A 418 2.70 0.80 11.29
C LYS A 418 2.61 -0.72 11.37
N GLY A 419 1.53 -1.23 11.98
CA GLY A 419 1.38 -2.66 12.29
C GLY A 419 2.04 -3.11 13.60
N LEU A 420 2.98 -2.33 14.16
CA LEU A 420 3.63 -2.64 15.43
C LEU A 420 2.81 -2.14 16.63
N GLU A 421 3.15 -2.68 17.81
CA GLU A 421 2.53 -2.34 19.10
C GLU A 421 3.60 -2.30 20.18
N PHE A 422 3.49 -1.32 21.08
CA PHE A 422 4.46 -1.11 22.17
C PHE A 422 3.74 -0.84 23.49
N ASP A 423 4.26 -1.39 24.58
CA ASP A 423 3.73 -1.08 25.91
C ASP A 423 3.84 0.44 26.19
N GLU A 424 4.98 1.02 25.87
CA GLU A 424 5.24 2.45 25.97
C GLU A 424 5.67 3.04 24.63
N VAL A 425 5.23 4.26 24.33
CA VAL A 425 5.67 5.02 23.14
C VAL A 425 6.15 6.41 23.54
N ILE A 426 7.28 6.80 22.96
CA ILE A 426 7.78 8.18 22.97
C ILE A 426 7.71 8.71 21.55
N ILE A 427 7.10 9.90 21.36
CA ILE A 427 7.10 10.61 20.08
C ILE A 427 7.93 11.88 20.27
N PRO A 428 9.19 11.88 19.84
CA PRO A 428 10.09 13.01 20.02
C PRO A 428 9.89 14.09 18.95
N GLN A 429 10.46 15.27 19.21
CA GLN A 429 10.55 16.38 18.24
C GLN A 429 9.19 16.80 17.68
N THR A 430 8.13 16.77 18.51
CA THR A 430 6.77 17.10 18.08
C THR A 430 6.56 18.62 18.09
N ASN A 431 7.48 19.36 17.49
CA ASN A 431 7.44 20.82 17.37
C ASN A 431 6.77 21.28 16.06
N ALA A 432 6.45 22.57 15.97
CA ALA A 432 5.74 23.17 14.85
C ALA A 432 6.55 23.14 13.55
N SER A 433 7.87 23.15 13.59
CA SER A 433 8.72 23.05 12.41
C SER A 433 8.76 21.63 11.83
N ASN A 434 8.57 20.61 12.66
CA ASN A 434 8.62 19.21 12.27
C ASN A 434 7.23 18.66 11.87
N TYR A 435 6.18 18.97 12.63
CA TYR A 435 4.82 18.47 12.37
C TYR A 435 3.88 19.61 12.00
N ASN A 436 3.71 19.91 10.71
CA ASN A 436 2.92 21.05 10.24
C ASN A 436 2.01 20.79 9.03
N THR A 437 2.17 19.64 8.33
CA THR A 437 1.40 19.27 7.13
C THR A 437 0.32 18.21 7.44
N LEU A 438 -0.56 17.94 6.49
CA LEU A 438 -1.57 16.87 6.64
C LEU A 438 -0.94 15.47 6.76
N ILE A 439 0.15 15.21 6.03
CA ILE A 439 0.87 13.95 6.15
C ILE A 439 1.55 13.82 7.52
N ASP A 440 2.10 14.92 8.06
CA ASP A 440 2.68 14.92 9.41
C ASP A 440 1.63 14.62 10.48
N LYS A 441 0.41 15.16 10.31
CA LYS A 441 -0.74 14.84 11.18
C LYS A 441 -1.05 13.35 11.17
N SER A 442 -1.08 12.73 9.97
CA SER A 442 -1.29 11.28 9.82
C SER A 442 -0.17 10.49 10.49
N MET A 443 1.10 10.91 10.31
CA MET A 443 2.24 10.25 10.95
C MET A 443 2.16 10.33 12.48
N PHE A 444 1.76 11.49 13.02
CA PHE A 444 1.58 11.67 14.46
C PHE A 444 0.45 10.79 15.01
N TYR A 445 -0.68 10.70 14.30
CA TYR A 445 -1.79 9.81 14.64
C TYR A 445 -1.36 8.33 14.63
N VAL A 446 -0.66 7.90 13.56
CA VAL A 446 -0.13 6.54 13.47
C VAL A 446 0.78 6.23 14.64
N ALA A 447 1.73 7.10 14.96
CA ALA A 447 2.66 6.93 16.08
C ALA A 447 1.92 6.83 17.43
N ALA A 448 0.98 7.74 17.71
CA ALA A 448 0.21 7.75 18.94
C ALA A 448 -0.61 6.48 19.16
N THR A 449 -1.19 5.93 18.07
CA THR A 449 -1.99 4.69 18.11
C THR A 449 -1.16 3.40 18.25
N ARG A 450 0.18 3.50 18.33
CA ARG A 450 1.06 2.35 18.64
C ARG A 450 1.19 2.08 20.11
N ALA A 451 0.83 3.03 20.99
CA ALA A 451 0.94 2.91 22.45
C ALA A 451 -0.20 2.06 23.03
N MET A 452 0.15 1.10 23.90
CA MET A 452 -0.82 0.28 24.62
C MET A 452 -1.12 0.84 26.02
N HIS A 453 -0.09 1.27 26.76
CA HIS A 453 -0.18 1.64 28.18
C HIS A 453 0.26 3.05 28.47
N ARG A 454 1.37 3.51 27.89
CA ARG A 454 1.93 4.84 28.12
C ARG A 454 2.28 5.53 26.81
N LEU A 455 1.96 6.81 26.73
CA LEU A 455 2.27 7.67 25.59
C LEU A 455 2.92 8.96 26.11
N THR A 456 4.15 9.21 25.67
CA THR A 456 4.88 10.43 25.97
C THR A 456 5.18 11.18 24.69
N ILE A 457 4.79 12.44 24.62
CA ILE A 457 5.09 13.37 23.53
C ILE A 457 6.13 14.35 24.02
N THR A 458 7.21 14.54 23.28
CA THR A 458 8.24 15.52 23.64
C THR A 458 8.46 16.52 22.52
N TYR A 459 8.77 17.76 22.90
CA TYR A 459 9.07 18.81 21.96
C TYR A 459 10.00 19.86 22.60
N TRP A 460 10.70 20.62 21.78
CA TRP A 460 11.43 21.83 22.12
C TRP A 460 10.95 22.96 21.20
N ASP A 461 11.18 24.24 21.64
CA ASP A 461 10.66 25.43 20.96
C ASP A 461 9.11 25.44 20.93
N LYS A 462 8.47 25.70 19.79
CA LYS A 462 7.02 25.80 19.67
C LYS A 462 6.39 24.42 19.42
N PRO A 463 5.34 24.05 20.16
CA PRO A 463 4.66 22.79 19.96
C PRO A 463 3.94 22.75 18.61
N SER A 464 3.82 21.56 18.02
CA SER A 464 2.97 21.34 16.88
C SER A 464 1.50 21.65 17.20
N ARG A 465 0.80 22.26 16.25
CA ARG A 465 -0.65 22.51 16.33
C ARG A 465 -1.48 21.23 16.44
N PHE A 466 -0.90 20.08 16.16
CA PHE A 466 -1.57 18.79 16.21
C PHE A 466 -1.52 18.15 17.60
N ILE A 467 -0.74 18.69 18.54
CA ILE A 467 -0.74 18.21 19.92
C ILE A 467 -2.04 18.65 20.59
N PRO A 468 -2.90 17.69 21.04
CA PRO A 468 -4.13 18.02 21.72
C PRO A 468 -3.86 18.36 23.19
N PHE A 469 -3.52 19.61 23.48
CA PHE A 469 -3.38 20.08 24.85
C PHE A 469 -4.69 19.93 25.64
N PRO A 470 -4.63 19.61 26.95
CA PRO A 470 -5.81 19.63 27.81
C PRO A 470 -6.49 21.00 27.73
N ASN A 471 -7.82 21.02 27.52
CA ASN A 471 -8.55 22.27 27.55
C ASN A 471 -8.46 22.84 28.98
N PRO A 472 -7.91 24.04 29.21
CA PRO A 472 -7.76 24.61 30.56
C PRO A 472 -9.12 24.80 31.26
N TYR A 473 -10.23 24.67 30.57
CA TYR A 473 -11.58 24.82 31.13
C TYR A 473 -12.27 23.49 31.50
N THR A 474 -11.69 22.33 31.26
CA THR A 474 -12.19 21.07 31.81
C THR A 474 -11.63 20.88 33.23
N ARG A 475 -12.30 21.48 34.22
CA ARG A 475 -12.11 21.12 35.62
C ARG A 475 -12.35 19.63 35.79
N GLN A 476 -11.37 18.90 36.29
CA GLN A 476 -11.59 17.59 36.87
C GLN A 476 -12.69 17.72 37.92
N SER A 477 -13.82 17.05 37.70
CA SER A 477 -14.76 16.80 38.77
C SER A 477 -14.08 15.83 39.75
N THR A 478 -13.47 16.34 40.76
CA THR A 478 -13.10 15.57 41.97
C THR A 478 -14.36 14.93 42.51
N PRO A 479 -14.37 13.65 42.86
CA PRO A 479 -15.50 13.04 43.57
C PRO A 479 -15.61 13.74 44.92
N GLY A 480 -16.75 14.43 45.11
CA GLY A 480 -17.05 15.12 46.35
C GLY A 480 -17.08 14.15 47.51
N ASN A 481 -16.29 14.46 48.55
CA ASN A 481 -16.47 13.94 49.90
C ASN A 481 -17.90 14.25 50.36
N GLY A 482 -18.72 13.23 50.44
CA GLY A 482 -20.04 13.30 51.01
C GLY A 482 -19.95 13.54 52.54
N ASN A 483 -20.03 14.80 52.95
CA ASN A 483 -20.45 15.13 54.29
C ASN A 483 -21.95 15.43 54.26
N ASN A 484 -22.73 14.48 54.68
CA ASN A 484 -24.16 14.69 55.08
C ASN A 484 -24.19 15.51 56.37
N PRO A 485 -24.95 16.60 56.46
CA PRO A 485 -25.34 17.17 57.71
C PRO A 485 -26.48 16.37 58.37
N PRO A 486 -26.57 16.32 59.73
CA PRO A 486 -27.63 15.61 60.39
C PRO A 486 -28.97 16.37 60.25
N ALA A 487 -30.02 15.61 60.03
CA ALA A 487 -31.40 16.09 59.99
C ALA A 487 -31.89 16.45 61.39
N PRO A 488 -32.85 17.41 61.48
CA PRO A 488 -33.48 17.80 62.77
C PRO A 488 -34.51 16.75 63.26
#